data_2aefc80c6523f21c58a7bd65c823ee65
#
_entry.id   2aefc80c6523f21c58a7bd65c823ee65
#
_cell.length_a   1.000
_cell.length_b   1.000
_cell.length_c   1.000
_cell.angle_alpha   90.00
_cell.angle_beta   90.00
_cell.angle_gamma   90.00
#
_symmetry.space_group_name_H-M   'P 1'
#
loop_
_entity.id
_entity.type
_entity.pdbx_description
1 polymer ?
#
loop_
_entity_poly.entity_id
_entity_poly.type
_entity_poly.pdbx_seq_one_letter_code
_entity_poly.pdbx_strand_id
1 'polypeptide(L)'
;LYSSAASDVYKRQVDALYDKHFKVSPYVYCGNEPVGRIDPDGNDWRVQTHSNRETDKIEYKITVRAALINNSNNKELDIKTLAGQIVEQVNAAYTISGDDFVSTMDMQLRTVNSVDDIKDTEHVLQIVDQDMLTKTDKSVVMAETYKNSLDVKIGTKAVSNMLNNDDNRTFAHELGHSGGLGHTMNVENLMTQKKVIQDFDGDYLKATQLNRSQIQTVRDIYIHNKLNRHIPNWRQKLKRRQ
;
A
#
# COMPACT_ATOMS: atom_id res chain seq x y z
N LEU A 1 -36.69 -1.84 9.96
CA LEU A 1 -37.48 -1.43 8.78
C LEU A 1 -37.51 0.09 8.55
N TYR A 2 -36.54 0.87 9.10
CA TYR A 2 -36.53 2.34 8.94
C TYR A 2 -35.38 2.89 8.05
N SER A 3 -34.54 2.04 7.43
CA SER A 3 -33.37 2.53 6.68
C SER A 3 -33.57 2.72 5.18
N SER A 4 -34.62 2.14 4.57
CA SER A 4 -34.80 2.19 3.13
C SER A 4 -35.43 3.50 2.62
N ALA A 5 -36.35 4.10 3.38
CA ALA A 5 -37.04 5.33 2.96
C ALA A 5 -36.14 6.57 3.03
N ALA A 6 -35.27 6.67 4.05
CA ALA A 6 -34.32 7.80 4.17
C ALA A 6 -33.26 7.79 3.07
N SER A 7 -32.76 6.60 2.70
CA SER A 7 -31.75 6.49 1.65
C SER A 7 -32.29 6.85 0.25
N ASP A 8 -33.58 6.59 0.00
CA ASP A 8 -34.22 6.92 -1.28
C ASP A 8 -34.47 8.41 -1.47
N VAL A 9 -34.70 9.16 -0.39
CA VAL A 9 -34.88 10.63 -0.45
C VAL A 9 -33.57 11.31 -0.84
N TYR A 10 -32.44 10.90 -0.25
CA TYR A 10 -31.13 11.49 -0.60
C TYR A 10 -30.67 11.17 -2.03
N LYS A 11 -31.04 10.02 -2.57
CA LYS A 11 -30.69 9.63 -3.95
C LYS A 11 -31.45 10.42 -5.02
N ARG A 12 -32.51 11.15 -4.67
CA ARG A 12 -33.34 11.92 -5.59
C ARG A 12 -33.12 13.43 -5.50
N GLN A 13 -32.22 13.90 -4.64
CA GLN A 13 -31.88 15.30 -4.54
C GLN A 13 -30.85 15.68 -5.60
N VAL A 14 -30.99 16.91 -6.10
CA VAL A 14 -29.97 17.52 -6.97
C VAL A 14 -28.68 17.69 -6.17
N ASP A 15 -27.55 17.30 -6.75
CA ASP A 15 -26.24 17.53 -6.15
C ASP A 15 -26.01 19.03 -5.92
N ALA A 16 -25.78 19.43 -4.67
CA ALA A 16 -25.53 20.82 -4.28
C ALA A 16 -24.27 21.42 -4.94
N LEU A 17 -23.40 20.59 -5.52
CA LEU A 17 -22.18 21.00 -6.23
C LEU A 17 -22.31 20.82 -7.76
N TYR A 18 -23.52 20.60 -8.27
CA TYR A 18 -23.77 20.40 -9.69
C TYR A 18 -23.16 21.50 -10.59
N ASP A 19 -23.20 22.75 -10.15
CA ASP A 19 -22.62 23.88 -10.89
C ASP A 19 -21.11 23.76 -11.13
N LYS A 20 -20.42 22.86 -10.36
CA LYS A 20 -19.01 22.59 -10.53
C LYS A 20 -18.73 21.38 -11.46
N HIS A 21 -19.78 20.66 -11.87
CA HIS A 21 -19.68 19.41 -12.63
C HIS A 21 -20.58 19.36 -13.86
N PHE A 22 -20.51 20.35 -14.74
CA PHE A 22 -21.40 20.55 -15.92
C PHE A 22 -21.50 19.37 -16.90
N LYS A 23 -20.65 18.35 -16.77
CA LYS A 23 -20.64 17.22 -17.71
C LYS A 23 -21.41 16.01 -17.21
N VAL A 24 -21.99 16.06 -16.03
CA VAL A 24 -22.77 14.98 -15.43
C VAL A 24 -24.16 15.46 -15.05
N SER A 25 -25.13 14.55 -15.06
CA SER A 25 -26.48 14.88 -14.64
C SER A 25 -26.51 15.32 -13.17
N PRO A 26 -27.32 16.33 -12.79
CA PRO A 26 -27.47 16.77 -11.40
C PRO A 26 -28.05 15.68 -10.48
N TYR A 27 -28.52 14.58 -11.03
CA TYR A 27 -29.07 13.43 -10.32
C TYR A 27 -28.10 12.23 -10.25
N VAL A 28 -26.85 12.42 -10.67
CA VAL A 28 -25.85 11.36 -10.62
C VAL A 28 -25.40 11.15 -9.18
N TYR A 29 -25.77 10.02 -8.60
CA TYR A 29 -25.28 9.57 -7.30
C TYR A 29 -23.93 8.84 -7.48
N CYS A 30 -22.88 9.31 -6.79
CA CYS A 30 -21.51 8.75 -6.87
C CYS A 30 -20.97 8.60 -8.30
N GLY A 31 -21.35 9.48 -9.24
CA GLY A 31 -20.93 9.38 -10.64
C GLY A 31 -21.44 8.14 -11.37
N ASN A 32 -22.59 7.58 -10.97
CA ASN A 32 -23.14 6.27 -11.39
C ASN A 32 -22.31 5.04 -10.97
N GLU A 33 -21.38 5.20 -10.03
CA GLU A 33 -20.60 4.10 -9.47
C GLU A 33 -20.75 4.05 -7.94
N PRO A 34 -21.97 3.85 -7.39
CA PRO A 34 -22.20 3.92 -5.94
C PRO A 34 -21.48 2.82 -5.16
N VAL A 35 -21.05 1.76 -5.83
CA VAL A 35 -20.28 0.66 -5.22
C VAL A 35 -18.78 0.92 -5.31
N GLY A 36 -18.30 1.59 -6.36
CA GLY A 36 -16.87 1.87 -6.57
C GLY A 36 -16.40 3.20 -5.98
N ARG A 37 -17.33 4.12 -5.63
CA ARG A 37 -17.01 5.45 -5.10
C ARG A 37 -17.44 5.68 -3.66
N ILE A 38 -17.95 4.67 -2.98
CA ILE A 38 -18.03 4.74 -1.53
C ILE A 38 -16.61 4.62 -1.03
N ASP A 39 -16.00 5.75 -0.71
CA ASP A 39 -14.94 5.80 0.27
C ASP A 39 -15.61 5.99 1.63
N PRO A 40 -15.88 4.94 2.38
CA PRO A 40 -16.12 5.10 3.79
C PRO A 40 -14.75 5.45 4.36
N ASP A 41 -14.50 6.72 4.62
CA ASP A 41 -13.47 7.28 5.47
C ASP A 41 -12.53 6.26 6.11
N GLY A 42 -11.49 5.83 5.43
CA GLY A 42 -10.53 4.98 6.08
C GLY A 42 -9.84 3.92 5.23
N ASN A 43 -9.91 3.96 3.92
CA ASN A 43 -9.20 3.00 3.08
C ASN A 43 -7.69 3.15 3.22
N ASP A 44 -7.01 2.02 3.42
CA ASP A 44 -5.56 1.92 3.55
C ASP A 44 -4.85 2.36 2.29
N TRP A 45 -5.33 1.91 1.14
CA TRP A 45 -4.97 2.42 -0.18
C TRP A 45 -6.02 3.41 -0.65
N ARG A 46 -5.58 4.59 -1.04
CA ARG A 46 -6.40 5.57 -1.74
C ARG A 46 -5.64 6.01 -2.99
N VAL A 47 -6.25 5.84 -4.15
CA VAL A 47 -5.66 6.26 -5.42
C VAL A 47 -6.58 7.25 -6.11
N GLN A 48 -6.13 8.49 -6.22
CA GLN A 48 -6.81 9.54 -6.96
C GLN A 48 -6.11 9.74 -8.28
N THR A 49 -6.87 9.94 -9.34
CA THR A 49 -6.33 10.21 -10.68
C THR A 49 -6.88 11.53 -11.19
N HIS A 50 -6.00 12.37 -11.66
CA HIS A 50 -6.34 13.67 -12.25
C HIS A 50 -5.64 13.85 -13.60
N SER A 51 -6.34 14.41 -14.58
CA SER A 51 -5.73 14.83 -15.85
C SER A 51 -5.39 16.31 -15.77
N ASN A 52 -4.11 16.62 -15.72
CA ASN A 52 -3.61 17.98 -15.67
C ASN A 52 -3.52 18.53 -17.10
N ARG A 53 -4.41 19.48 -17.43
CA ARG A 53 -4.49 20.07 -18.78
C ARG A 53 -3.35 21.04 -19.09
N GLU A 54 -2.67 21.56 -18.08
CA GLU A 54 -1.56 22.49 -18.27
C GLU A 54 -0.27 21.77 -18.65
N THR A 55 -0.08 20.58 -18.08
CA THR A 55 1.13 19.76 -18.30
C THR A 55 0.90 18.61 -19.28
N ASP A 56 -0.36 18.37 -19.69
CA ASP A 56 -0.80 17.20 -20.48
C ASP A 56 -0.44 15.85 -19.86
N LYS A 57 -0.31 15.83 -18.54
CA LYS A 57 0.06 14.62 -17.78
C LYS A 57 -1.11 14.05 -16.99
N ILE A 58 -1.10 12.74 -16.80
CA ILE A 58 -1.96 12.04 -15.85
C ILE A 58 -1.25 12.02 -14.49
N GLU A 59 -1.91 12.58 -13.48
CA GLU A 59 -1.41 12.61 -12.10
C GLU A 59 -2.08 11.51 -11.29
N TYR A 60 -1.27 10.67 -10.65
CA TYR A 60 -1.70 9.67 -9.68
C TYR A 60 -1.27 10.13 -8.28
N LYS A 61 -2.23 10.38 -7.40
CA LYS A 61 -1.97 10.62 -5.98
C LYS A 61 -2.34 9.39 -5.19
N ILE A 62 -1.34 8.75 -4.61
CA ILE A 62 -1.48 7.51 -3.83
C ILE A 62 -1.31 7.88 -2.36
N THR A 63 -2.24 7.47 -1.52
CA THR A 63 -2.12 7.57 -0.06
C THR A 63 -2.25 6.18 0.53
N VAL A 64 -1.39 5.84 1.48
CA VAL A 64 -1.43 4.57 2.23
C VAL A 64 -1.36 4.87 3.72
N ARG A 65 -2.26 4.28 4.49
CA ARG A 65 -2.23 4.33 5.95
C ARG A 65 -1.76 3.00 6.51
N ALA A 66 -0.84 3.05 7.47
CA ALA A 66 -0.28 1.85 8.06
C ALA A 66 0.02 2.02 9.56
N ALA A 67 -0.03 0.89 10.28
CA ALA A 67 0.42 0.77 11.64
C ALA A 67 1.62 -0.18 11.70
N LEU A 68 2.72 0.26 12.31
CA LEU A 68 3.92 -0.55 12.54
C LEU A 68 3.91 -1.07 13.95
N ILE A 69 3.99 -2.40 14.10
CA ILE A 69 4.05 -3.08 15.39
C ILE A 69 5.29 -3.96 15.49
N ASN A 70 5.99 -3.89 16.63
CA ASN A 70 7.12 -4.78 16.90
C ASN A 70 6.67 -6.00 17.70
N ASN A 71 6.50 -7.11 17.01
CA ASN A 71 6.18 -8.43 17.59
C ASN A 71 7.41 -9.36 17.64
N SER A 72 8.62 -8.83 17.44
CA SER A 72 9.86 -9.58 17.62
C SER A 72 10.32 -9.61 19.09
N ASN A 73 11.26 -10.49 19.39
CA ASN A 73 11.90 -10.54 20.69
C ASN A 73 12.85 -9.37 20.96
N ASN A 74 13.28 -8.63 19.92
CA ASN A 74 14.11 -7.43 20.09
C ASN A 74 13.25 -6.24 20.53
N LYS A 75 13.16 -5.99 21.83
CA LYS A 75 12.39 -4.90 22.43
C LYS A 75 13.15 -3.55 22.43
N GLU A 76 14.45 -3.56 22.16
CA GLU A 76 15.30 -2.35 22.11
C GLU A 76 15.35 -1.74 20.68
N LEU A 77 14.58 -2.27 19.75
CA LEU A 77 14.55 -1.78 18.39
C LEU A 77 14.10 -0.32 18.33
N ASP A 78 14.88 0.54 17.69
CA ASP A 78 14.48 1.92 17.42
C ASP A 78 13.40 1.97 16.32
N ILE A 79 12.17 1.74 16.78
CA ILE A 79 10.99 1.67 15.91
C ILE A 79 10.65 3.04 15.26
N LYS A 80 11.07 4.15 15.89
CA LYS A 80 10.82 5.49 15.34
C LYS A 80 11.72 5.78 14.16
N THR A 81 13.02 5.52 14.29
CA THR A 81 13.97 5.64 13.19
C THR A 81 13.57 4.71 12.04
N LEU A 82 13.23 3.47 12.34
CA LEU A 82 12.75 2.51 11.35
C LEU A 82 11.50 3.01 10.62
N ALA A 83 10.51 3.55 11.35
CA ALA A 83 9.29 4.09 10.75
C ALA A 83 9.59 5.25 9.77
N GLY A 84 10.51 6.14 10.13
CA GLY A 84 10.98 7.21 9.24
C GLY A 84 11.60 6.67 7.95
N GLN A 85 12.50 5.70 8.06
CA GLN A 85 13.14 5.07 6.90
C GLN A 85 12.13 4.32 6.00
N ILE A 86 11.13 3.65 6.60
CA ILE A 86 10.05 3.00 5.83
C ILE A 86 9.27 4.02 5.01
N VAL A 87 8.86 5.13 5.62
CA VAL A 87 8.11 6.19 4.93
C VAL A 87 8.93 6.76 3.78
N GLU A 88 10.20 7.05 4.01
CA GLU A 88 11.11 7.58 3.00
C GLU A 88 11.28 6.60 1.83
N GLN A 89 11.55 5.32 2.11
CA GLN A 89 11.71 4.25 1.13
C GLN A 89 10.45 4.11 0.27
N VAL A 90 9.27 4.03 0.90
CA VAL A 90 8.00 3.83 0.19
C VAL A 90 7.66 5.06 -0.65
N ASN A 91 7.78 6.26 -0.10
CA ASN A 91 7.50 7.48 -0.85
C ASN A 91 8.41 7.61 -2.07
N ALA A 92 9.70 7.31 -1.94
CA ALA A 92 10.65 7.35 -3.05
C ALA A 92 10.32 6.32 -4.15
N ALA A 93 9.89 5.11 -3.76
CA ALA A 93 9.63 4.02 -4.70
C ALA A 93 8.39 4.25 -5.58
N TYR A 94 7.39 4.95 -5.07
CA TYR A 94 6.11 5.20 -5.75
C TYR A 94 5.98 6.61 -6.31
N THR A 95 6.88 7.53 -5.92
CA THR A 95 6.93 8.88 -6.49
C THR A 95 7.82 8.87 -7.72
N ILE A 96 7.19 8.81 -8.88
CA ILE A 96 7.86 8.69 -10.17
C ILE A 96 7.25 9.66 -11.19
N SER A 97 8.06 10.10 -12.12
CA SER A 97 7.65 11.00 -13.21
C SER A 97 8.08 10.44 -14.56
N GLY A 98 7.17 10.45 -15.51
CA GLY A 98 7.42 10.15 -16.91
C GLY A 98 7.00 11.31 -17.80
N ASP A 99 7.06 11.09 -19.11
CA ASP A 99 6.74 12.13 -20.11
C ASP A 99 5.25 12.54 -20.02
N ASP A 100 4.35 11.57 -19.81
CA ASP A 100 2.91 11.72 -19.85
C ASP A 100 2.20 11.42 -18.52
N PHE A 101 2.95 11.21 -17.44
CA PHE A 101 2.37 10.95 -16.12
C PHE A 101 3.28 11.42 -14.98
N VAL A 102 2.67 11.60 -13.82
CA VAL A 102 3.32 11.77 -12.51
C VAL A 102 2.59 10.92 -11.48
N SER A 103 3.34 10.21 -10.66
CA SER A 103 2.82 9.54 -9.46
C SER A 103 3.43 10.14 -8.23
N THR A 104 2.63 10.40 -7.21
CA THR A 104 3.06 10.86 -5.89
C THR A 104 2.53 9.92 -4.81
N MET A 105 3.35 9.64 -3.81
CA MET A 105 3.02 8.78 -2.68
C MET A 105 3.03 9.57 -1.38
N ASP A 106 2.01 9.38 -0.57
CA ASP A 106 1.89 9.87 0.81
C ASP A 106 1.64 8.68 1.74
N MET A 107 2.72 8.13 2.30
CA MET A 107 2.64 7.06 3.28
C MET A 107 2.49 7.64 4.69
N GLN A 108 1.35 7.36 5.32
CA GLN A 108 1.00 7.76 6.67
C GLN A 108 1.20 6.58 7.63
N LEU A 109 2.41 6.49 8.22
CA LEU A 109 2.79 5.41 9.11
C LEU A 109 2.79 5.88 10.56
N ARG A 110 2.18 5.10 11.45
CA ARG A 110 2.26 5.29 12.89
C ARG A 110 2.75 4.03 13.59
N THR A 111 3.43 4.19 14.70
CA THR A 111 3.85 3.06 15.55
C THR A 111 2.79 2.76 16.59
N VAL A 112 2.59 1.49 16.89
CA VAL A 112 1.64 1.01 17.91
C VAL A 112 2.30 -0.03 18.80
N ASN A 113 1.81 -0.11 20.05
CA ASN A 113 2.32 -1.07 21.03
C ASN A 113 1.39 -2.28 21.17
N SER A 114 0.15 -2.17 20.73
CA SER A 114 -0.85 -3.24 20.83
C SER A 114 -1.57 -3.45 19.50
N VAL A 115 -1.94 -4.70 19.25
CA VAL A 115 -2.80 -5.06 18.11
C VAL A 115 -4.17 -4.40 18.20
N ASP A 116 -4.64 -4.11 19.42
CA ASP A 116 -5.94 -3.47 19.63
C ASP A 116 -5.95 -1.99 19.22
N ASP A 117 -4.76 -1.37 19.13
CA ASP A 117 -4.63 0.01 18.65
C ASP A 117 -4.68 0.11 17.12
N ILE A 118 -4.58 -1.00 16.39
CA ILE A 118 -4.59 -1.01 14.93
C ILE A 118 -6.03 -0.91 14.43
N LYS A 119 -6.29 0.02 13.52
CA LYS A 119 -7.62 0.16 12.91
C LYS A 119 -7.83 -0.90 11.83
N ASP A 120 -9.09 -1.29 11.59
CA ASP A 120 -9.43 -2.26 10.52
C ASP A 120 -9.15 -1.72 9.11
N THR A 121 -8.87 -0.45 8.99
CA THR A 121 -8.59 0.29 7.76
C THR A 121 -7.10 0.62 7.62
N GLU A 122 -6.20 0.00 8.35
CA GLU A 122 -4.77 0.25 8.29
C GLU A 122 -4.01 -1.00 7.83
N HIS A 123 -3.00 -0.80 6.98
CA HIS A 123 -1.99 -1.82 6.79
C HIS A 123 -1.34 -2.18 8.11
N VAL A 124 -1.05 -3.44 8.28
CA VAL A 124 -0.28 -3.94 9.42
C VAL A 124 1.12 -4.29 8.95
N LEU A 125 2.09 -3.47 9.31
CA LEU A 125 3.50 -3.77 9.16
C LEU A 125 3.99 -4.41 10.45
N GLN A 126 4.14 -5.72 10.44
CA GLN A 126 4.53 -6.51 11.61
C GLN A 126 6.00 -6.88 11.54
N ILE A 127 6.81 -6.39 12.48
CA ILE A 127 8.17 -6.87 12.69
C ILE A 127 8.09 -8.20 13.45
N VAL A 128 8.71 -9.23 12.92
CA VAL A 128 8.72 -10.57 13.50
C VAL A 128 10.16 -11.12 13.56
N ASP A 129 10.40 -12.07 14.47
CA ASP A 129 11.66 -12.79 14.44
C ASP A 129 11.85 -13.55 13.13
N GLN A 130 13.09 -13.69 12.70
CA GLN A 130 13.42 -14.22 11.38
C GLN A 130 12.93 -15.67 11.17
N ASP A 131 12.82 -16.45 12.22
CA ASP A 131 12.33 -17.84 12.20
C ASP A 131 10.80 -17.94 12.07
N MET A 132 10.10 -16.83 12.26
CA MET A 132 8.63 -16.72 12.09
C MET A 132 8.19 -16.53 10.63
N LEU A 133 9.13 -16.28 9.72
CA LEU A 133 8.86 -16.22 8.28
C LEU A 133 8.93 -17.61 7.66
N THR A 134 8.25 -17.78 6.53
CA THR A 134 8.28 -19.04 5.78
C THR A 134 9.72 -19.38 5.37
N LYS A 135 10.17 -20.57 5.73
CA LYS A 135 11.49 -21.05 5.32
C LYS A 135 11.39 -21.62 3.91
N THR A 136 12.32 -21.22 3.06
CA THR A 136 12.55 -21.88 1.77
C THR A 136 13.91 -22.58 1.81
N ASP A 137 14.02 -23.72 1.15
CA ASP A 137 15.26 -24.53 1.16
C ASP A 137 16.48 -23.82 0.56
N LYS A 138 16.29 -22.68 -0.09
CA LYS A 138 17.33 -22.02 -0.90
C LYS A 138 17.60 -20.54 -0.58
N SER A 139 16.76 -19.89 0.23
CA SER A 139 16.95 -18.46 0.52
C SER A 139 16.32 -18.05 1.85
N VAL A 140 16.92 -17.04 2.46
CA VAL A 140 16.34 -16.39 3.64
C VAL A 140 15.24 -15.46 3.15
N VAL A 141 14.00 -15.75 3.55
CA VAL A 141 12.86 -14.85 3.31
C VAL A 141 13.00 -13.63 4.22
N MET A 142 13.03 -12.45 3.64
CA MET A 142 13.22 -11.19 4.37
C MET A 142 11.90 -10.62 4.87
N ALA A 143 10.83 -10.80 4.07
CA ALA A 143 9.49 -10.33 4.37
C ALA A 143 8.46 -11.19 3.65
N GLU A 144 7.21 -11.11 4.06
CA GLU A 144 6.08 -11.85 3.49
C GLU A 144 4.84 -10.98 3.40
N THR A 145 4.22 -10.94 2.23
CA THR A 145 2.93 -10.31 2.01
C THR A 145 2.04 -11.18 1.13
N TYR A 146 0.82 -11.39 1.54
CA TYR A 146 -0.17 -11.99 0.66
C TYR A 146 -0.69 -10.95 -0.33
N LYS A 147 -0.74 -11.30 -1.60
CA LYS A 147 -1.23 -10.41 -2.66
C LYS A 147 -2.62 -9.86 -2.31
N ASN A 148 -2.78 -8.54 -2.44
CA ASN A 148 -3.98 -7.78 -2.07
C ASN A 148 -4.31 -7.85 -0.56
N SER A 149 -3.36 -8.18 0.30
CA SER A 149 -3.56 -8.20 1.75
C SER A 149 -2.95 -6.96 2.41
N LEU A 150 -3.58 -6.51 3.48
CA LEU A 150 -3.08 -5.42 4.33
C LEU A 150 -2.02 -5.89 5.33
N ASP A 151 -1.76 -7.20 5.40
CA ASP A 151 -0.89 -7.79 6.43
C ASP A 151 0.49 -8.09 5.83
N VAL A 152 1.47 -7.32 6.26
CA VAL A 152 2.88 -7.42 5.85
C VAL A 152 3.73 -7.84 7.04
N LYS A 153 4.47 -8.94 6.91
CA LYS A 153 5.45 -9.39 7.91
C LYS A 153 6.85 -9.08 7.44
N ILE A 154 7.65 -8.52 8.32
CA ILE A 154 9.04 -8.15 8.07
C ILE A 154 9.93 -8.83 9.09
N GLY A 155 10.91 -9.59 8.64
CA GLY A 155 11.87 -10.27 9.50
C GLY A 155 12.91 -9.31 10.10
N THR A 156 13.38 -9.62 11.30
CA THR A 156 14.41 -8.81 12.00
C THR A 156 15.67 -8.61 11.17
N LYS A 157 15.99 -9.53 10.24
CA LYS A 157 17.14 -9.36 9.34
C LYS A 157 16.93 -8.24 8.32
N ALA A 158 15.72 -8.12 7.75
CA ALA A 158 15.40 -7.01 6.85
C ALA A 158 15.45 -5.67 7.59
N VAL A 159 14.92 -5.64 8.82
CA VAL A 159 14.97 -4.47 9.68
C VAL A 159 16.43 -4.06 9.98
N SER A 160 17.29 -5.01 10.33
CA SER A 160 18.71 -4.72 10.57
C SER A 160 19.39 -4.16 9.32
N ASN A 161 19.15 -4.74 8.15
CA ASN A 161 19.72 -4.27 6.91
C ASN A 161 19.26 -2.83 6.58
N MET A 162 17.98 -2.53 6.82
CA MET A 162 17.45 -1.19 6.60
C MET A 162 18.09 -0.17 7.55
N LEU A 163 18.17 -0.45 8.84
CA LEU A 163 18.79 0.45 9.82
C LEU A 163 20.27 0.70 9.53
N ASN A 164 20.96 -0.26 8.88
CA ASN A 164 22.34 -0.13 8.44
C ASN A 164 22.50 0.48 7.02
N ASN A 165 21.40 0.88 6.37
CA ASN A 165 21.35 1.35 4.98
C ASN A 165 21.78 0.31 3.93
N ASP A 166 21.70 -1.00 4.26
CA ASP A 166 21.98 -2.11 3.35
C ASP A 166 20.72 -2.57 2.59
N ASP A 167 19.56 -1.99 2.89
CA ASP A 167 18.27 -2.27 2.26
C ASP A 167 17.45 -0.99 2.13
N ASN A 168 17.12 -0.63 0.91
CA ASN A 168 16.31 0.54 0.57
C ASN A 168 15.05 0.20 -0.22
N ARG A 169 14.61 -1.07 -0.23
CA ARG A 169 13.51 -1.51 -1.09
C ARG A 169 12.54 -2.55 -0.50
N THR A 170 12.93 -3.33 0.48
CA THR A 170 12.12 -4.48 0.95
C THR A 170 10.71 -4.08 1.37
N PHE A 171 10.54 -3.02 2.16
CA PHE A 171 9.20 -2.58 2.57
C PHE A 171 8.36 -2.08 1.40
N ALA A 172 8.95 -1.31 0.50
CA ALA A 172 8.25 -0.81 -0.69
C ALA A 172 7.86 -1.97 -1.63
N HIS A 173 8.70 -2.99 -1.77
CA HIS A 173 8.44 -4.21 -2.54
C HIS A 173 7.24 -4.98 -1.96
N GLU A 174 7.23 -5.22 -0.66
CA GLU A 174 6.12 -5.92 0.01
C GLU A 174 4.81 -5.12 -0.06
N LEU A 175 4.89 -3.80 0.05
CA LEU A 175 3.74 -2.94 -0.17
C LEU A 175 3.21 -3.05 -1.61
N GLY A 176 4.09 -3.27 -2.60
CA GLY A 176 3.69 -3.56 -3.97
C GLY A 176 2.84 -4.83 -4.09
N HIS A 177 3.18 -5.89 -3.37
CA HIS A 177 2.35 -7.09 -3.30
C HIS A 177 1.00 -6.81 -2.64
N SER A 178 0.98 -6.03 -1.57
CA SER A 178 -0.27 -5.53 -0.98
C SER A 178 -1.12 -4.76 -1.99
N GLY A 179 -0.50 -3.93 -2.83
CA GLY A 179 -1.11 -3.23 -3.96
C GLY A 179 -1.49 -4.12 -5.14
N GLY A 180 -1.30 -5.44 -5.03
CA GLY A 180 -1.68 -6.43 -6.05
C GLY A 180 -0.64 -6.68 -7.12
N LEU A 181 0.56 -6.12 -7.00
CA LEU A 181 1.63 -6.33 -7.97
C LEU A 181 2.25 -7.72 -7.83
N GLY A 182 2.59 -8.32 -8.95
CA GLY A 182 3.40 -9.53 -9.03
C GLY A 182 4.88 -9.21 -9.25
N HIS A 183 5.74 -10.24 -9.14
CA HIS A 183 7.13 -10.12 -9.51
C HIS A 183 7.32 -9.85 -11.01
N THR A 184 8.43 -9.22 -11.34
CA THR A 184 8.89 -8.98 -12.72
C THR A 184 10.32 -9.50 -12.91
N MET A 185 10.75 -9.64 -14.15
CA MET A 185 12.13 -10.01 -14.51
C MET A 185 13.01 -8.79 -14.84
N ASN A 186 12.46 -7.57 -14.80
CA ASN A 186 13.23 -6.35 -15.06
C ASN A 186 14.12 -6.01 -13.85
N VAL A 187 15.42 -6.19 -13.98
CA VAL A 187 16.41 -6.04 -12.89
C VAL A 187 16.50 -4.63 -12.28
N GLU A 188 15.97 -3.62 -12.97
CA GLU A 188 15.94 -2.23 -12.49
C GLU A 188 14.62 -1.88 -11.78
N ASN A 189 13.71 -2.85 -11.63
CA ASN A 189 12.37 -2.61 -11.10
C ASN A 189 12.22 -3.06 -9.65
N LEU A 190 11.47 -2.29 -8.87
CA LEU A 190 11.19 -2.59 -7.47
C LEU A 190 10.62 -4.00 -7.25
N MET A 191 9.73 -4.47 -8.13
CA MET A 191 9.06 -5.77 -7.97
C MET A 191 9.88 -6.96 -8.44
N THR A 192 11.17 -6.79 -8.72
CA THR A 192 12.06 -7.90 -9.08
C THR A 192 12.64 -8.57 -7.83
N GLN A 193 12.60 -9.89 -7.80
CA GLN A 193 13.20 -10.66 -6.70
C GLN A 193 14.72 -10.45 -6.64
N LYS A 194 15.27 -10.39 -5.43
CA LYS A 194 16.73 -10.23 -5.20
C LYS A 194 17.57 -11.24 -5.99
N LYS A 195 17.14 -12.50 -6.00
CA LYS A 195 17.83 -13.56 -6.74
C LYS A 195 17.91 -13.27 -8.23
N VAL A 196 16.82 -12.82 -8.85
CA VAL A 196 16.79 -12.47 -10.29
C VAL A 196 17.77 -11.33 -10.57
N ILE A 197 17.79 -10.30 -9.73
CA ILE A 197 18.74 -9.18 -9.88
C ILE A 197 20.18 -9.69 -9.84
N GLN A 198 20.50 -10.56 -8.89
CA GLN A 198 21.84 -11.15 -8.75
C GLN A 198 22.20 -12.09 -9.90
N ASP A 199 21.25 -12.92 -10.37
CA ASP A 199 21.47 -13.87 -11.48
C ASP A 199 21.76 -13.15 -12.82
N PHE A 200 21.35 -11.88 -12.95
CA PHE A 200 21.54 -11.03 -14.14
C PHE A 200 22.49 -9.83 -13.89
N ASP A 201 23.36 -9.92 -12.90
CA ASP A 201 24.33 -8.87 -12.54
C ASP A 201 23.73 -7.47 -12.32
N GLY A 202 22.48 -7.41 -11.88
CA GLY A 202 21.79 -6.17 -11.55
C GLY A 202 22.20 -5.60 -10.20
N ASP A 203 22.08 -4.27 -10.07
CA ASP A 203 22.33 -3.58 -8.81
C ASP A 203 21.05 -3.56 -7.95
N TYR A 204 21.07 -4.37 -6.90
CA TYR A 204 19.93 -4.49 -5.99
C TYR A 204 19.50 -3.15 -5.36
N LEU A 205 20.45 -2.27 -5.06
CA LEU A 205 20.18 -0.97 -4.43
C LEU A 205 19.62 0.07 -5.41
N LYS A 206 19.70 -0.18 -6.72
CA LYS A 206 19.11 0.68 -7.76
C LYS A 206 17.72 0.26 -8.20
N ALA A 207 17.34 -0.99 -7.99
CA ALA A 207 16.03 -1.52 -8.37
C ALA A 207 14.93 -1.07 -7.38
N THR A 208 14.72 0.23 -7.22
CA THR A 208 13.92 0.82 -6.12
C THR A 208 12.60 1.43 -6.56
N GLN A 209 12.35 1.56 -7.88
CA GLN A 209 11.15 2.25 -8.36
C GLN A 209 10.19 1.33 -9.11
N LEU A 210 8.92 1.68 -9.05
CA LEU A 210 7.88 1.13 -9.92
C LEU A 210 7.94 1.79 -11.31
N ASN A 211 7.16 1.24 -12.24
CA ASN A 211 6.89 1.86 -13.53
C ASN A 211 5.42 2.27 -13.65
N ARG A 212 5.09 3.01 -14.74
CA ARG A 212 3.73 3.50 -15.00
C ARG A 212 2.69 2.39 -15.00
N SER A 213 2.95 1.26 -15.66
CA SER A 213 1.97 0.18 -15.79
C SER A 213 1.65 -0.46 -14.43
N GLN A 214 2.61 -0.50 -13.53
CA GLN A 214 2.41 -0.97 -12.15
C GLN A 214 1.56 0.00 -11.33
N ILE A 215 1.80 1.31 -11.45
CA ILE A 215 0.95 2.34 -10.83
C ILE A 215 -0.50 2.25 -11.35
N GLN A 216 -0.68 2.06 -12.66
CA GLN A 216 -2.00 1.85 -13.26
C GLN A 216 -2.66 0.57 -12.73
N THR A 217 -1.89 -0.51 -12.56
CA THR A 217 -2.40 -1.76 -11.99
C THR A 217 -2.93 -1.56 -10.58
N VAL A 218 -2.17 -0.87 -9.71
CA VAL A 218 -2.63 -0.56 -8.33
C VAL A 218 -3.92 0.25 -8.36
N ARG A 219 -3.98 1.29 -9.21
CA ARG A 219 -5.17 2.11 -9.40
C ARG A 219 -6.38 1.26 -9.85
N ASP A 220 -6.19 0.39 -10.83
CA ASP A 220 -7.29 -0.40 -11.41
C ASP A 220 -7.81 -1.42 -10.38
N ILE A 221 -6.92 -2.03 -9.60
CA ILE A 221 -7.30 -2.93 -8.51
C ILE A 221 -8.05 -2.17 -7.41
N TYR A 222 -7.62 -0.93 -7.09
CA TYR A 222 -8.31 -0.06 -6.15
C TYR A 222 -9.73 0.29 -6.64
N ILE A 223 -9.89 0.74 -7.88
CA ILE A 223 -11.20 1.10 -8.47
C ILE A 223 -12.16 -0.10 -8.45
N HIS A 224 -11.66 -1.32 -8.67
CA HIS A 224 -12.47 -2.53 -8.59
C HIS A 224 -12.69 -3.06 -7.17
N ASN A 225 -12.34 -2.27 -6.15
CA ASN A 225 -12.50 -2.60 -4.72
C ASN A 225 -11.88 -3.96 -4.33
N LYS A 226 -10.70 -4.27 -4.87
CA LYS A 226 -9.96 -5.51 -4.60
C LYS A 226 -8.77 -5.33 -3.66
N LEU A 227 -8.49 -4.09 -3.25
CA LEU A 227 -7.53 -3.75 -2.21
C LEU A 227 -8.22 -3.68 -0.84
N ASN A 228 -7.45 -3.34 0.18
CA ASN A 228 -7.94 -3.02 1.53
C ASN A 228 -8.64 -4.20 2.22
N ARG A 229 -8.03 -5.39 2.15
CA ARG A 229 -8.56 -6.60 2.78
C ARG A 229 -7.52 -7.25 3.70
N HIS A 230 -7.86 -7.36 4.96
CA HIS A 230 -7.11 -8.20 5.87
C HIS A 230 -7.35 -9.68 5.61
N ILE A 231 -6.35 -10.51 5.96
CA ILE A 231 -6.57 -11.95 6.00
C ILE A 231 -7.62 -12.29 7.09
N PRO A 232 -8.44 -13.33 6.91
CA PRO A 232 -9.43 -13.71 7.91
C PRO A 232 -8.81 -13.90 9.31
N ASN A 233 -9.45 -13.33 10.33
CA ASN A 233 -9.01 -13.39 11.73
C ASN A 233 -7.61 -12.81 11.98
N TRP A 234 -7.21 -11.78 11.25
CA TRP A 234 -5.88 -11.20 11.32
C TRP A 234 -5.50 -10.75 12.75
N ARG A 235 -6.39 -10.10 13.50
CA ARG A 235 -6.13 -9.70 14.91
C ARG A 235 -5.80 -10.89 15.81
N GLN A 236 -6.54 -12.00 15.67
CA GLN A 236 -6.29 -13.20 16.46
C GLN A 236 -4.95 -13.86 16.09
N LYS A 237 -4.59 -13.83 14.80
CA LYS A 237 -3.30 -14.34 14.33
C LYS A 237 -2.14 -13.51 14.85
N LEU A 238 -2.29 -12.20 14.95
CA LEU A 238 -1.30 -11.31 15.55
C LEU A 238 -1.16 -11.53 17.05
N LYS A 239 -2.27 -11.60 17.80
CA LYS A 239 -2.27 -11.81 19.27
C LYS A 239 -1.65 -13.15 19.70
N ARG A 240 -1.79 -14.21 18.90
CA ARG A 240 -1.20 -15.52 19.22
C ARG A 240 0.33 -15.55 19.12
N ARG A 241 0.95 -14.47 18.67
CA ARG A 241 2.39 -14.36 18.42
C ARG A 241 3.07 -13.35 19.35
N GLN A 242 2.29 -12.71 20.23
CA GLN A 242 2.78 -11.92 21.36
C GLN A 242 3.00 -12.81 22.61
#